data_7821fda4797bc1764e7952357e22c7bb
#
_entry.id   7821fda4797bc1764e7952357e22c7bb
#
_cell.length_a   1.000
_cell.length_b   1.000
_cell.length_c   1.000
_cell.angle_alpha   90.00
_cell.angle_beta   90.00
_cell.angle_gamma   90.00
#
_symmetry.space_group_name_H-M   'P 1'
#
loop_
_entity.id
_entity.type
_entity.pdbx_description
1 polymer ?
#
loop_
_entity_poly.entity_id
_entity_poly.type
_entity_poly.pdbx_seq_one_letter_code
_entity_poly.pdbx_strand_id
1 'polypeptide(L)'
;MQPISDTTEILIAGGGLVGNALALALAQGGLAVTVVDPLPREQQSATAFDGRTSAISQGSVRILDHVGAWRHIVPEAQPIHDIRVCEEEKSGFVHYSDRDVGEPFGYIVPNHILRRGLYQALQEMPGITLRSPNKVTGFVTEPGHITATLDDGSTLRAPLLIAADGRFSGLRDQAGIPHRVISYGQTAIVCVIEHTLPHHGLALEKFYPAGPFALLPLVGQRSGVVWTETDADAAHYVDLPEDAFNAELQRRVGDPATSVWGQVTAIGKRFSYPLKLMHAERFIAPRVALVGDAAHGIHPIAGQGVNLGYRDVAVLAELLIDQRRLGLDLGATALLEHYQRWRRFDSMSMTASTDLLNRLFSNRLPGMSLLRRTGLRMVEHMPRTKKFFMRHAMGLVGDLPHMMRDKAA
;
A
#
# COMPACT_ATOMS: atom_id res chain seq x y z
N MET A 1 -41.01 -15.16 -3.07
CA MET A 1 -40.22 -15.24 -1.83
C MET A 1 -39.29 -14.04 -1.83
N GLN A 2 -39.41 -13.13 -0.85
CA GLN A 2 -38.38 -12.10 -0.65
C GLN A 2 -37.07 -12.83 -0.29
N PRO A 3 -35.92 -12.48 -0.90
CA PRO A 3 -34.66 -13.06 -0.52
C PRO A 3 -34.40 -12.77 0.97
N ILE A 4 -33.98 -13.80 1.71
CA ILE A 4 -33.64 -13.67 3.12
C ILE A 4 -32.48 -12.69 3.21
N SER A 5 -32.72 -11.52 3.79
CA SER A 5 -31.67 -10.51 4.03
C SER A 5 -30.80 -10.99 5.20
N ASP A 6 -29.59 -11.45 4.93
CA ASP A 6 -28.62 -11.71 5.98
C ASP A 6 -28.18 -10.38 6.62
N THR A 7 -28.04 -10.36 7.93
CA THR A 7 -27.63 -9.17 8.69
C THR A 7 -26.22 -9.35 9.24
N THR A 8 -25.44 -8.27 9.26
CA THR A 8 -24.11 -8.21 9.87
C THR A 8 -23.90 -6.87 10.58
N GLU A 9 -22.98 -6.75 11.53
CA GLU A 9 -22.68 -5.47 12.16
C GLU A 9 -21.88 -4.56 11.21
N ILE A 10 -20.95 -5.14 10.44
CA ILE A 10 -20.16 -4.40 9.44
C ILE A 10 -20.13 -5.18 8.13
N LEU A 11 -20.38 -4.50 7.03
CA LEU A 11 -20.22 -5.03 5.68
C LEU A 11 -19.00 -4.40 5.02
N ILE A 12 -18.05 -5.22 4.57
CA ILE A 12 -16.86 -4.77 3.82
C ILE A 12 -16.97 -5.28 2.38
N ALA A 13 -16.97 -4.37 1.44
CA ALA A 13 -16.93 -4.67 0.02
C ALA A 13 -15.47 -4.60 -0.48
N GLY A 14 -14.89 -5.76 -0.77
CA GLY A 14 -13.52 -5.97 -1.18
C GLY A 14 -12.65 -6.65 -0.11
N GLY A 15 -12.25 -7.91 -0.37
CA GLY A 15 -11.37 -8.73 0.47
C GLY A 15 -9.91 -8.65 0.01
N GLY A 16 -9.46 -7.47 -0.42
CA GLY A 16 -8.04 -7.20 -0.73
C GLY A 16 -7.19 -7.04 0.53
N LEU A 17 -5.96 -6.53 0.35
CA LEU A 17 -4.99 -6.37 1.45
C LEU A 17 -5.54 -5.50 2.59
N VAL A 18 -6.26 -4.43 2.25
CA VAL A 18 -6.81 -3.47 3.22
C VAL A 18 -8.12 -4.00 3.84
N GLY A 19 -9.04 -4.51 3.01
CA GLY A 19 -10.34 -5.01 3.49
C GLY A 19 -10.21 -6.21 4.43
N ASN A 20 -9.34 -7.17 4.10
CA ASN A 20 -9.08 -8.32 4.96
C ASN A 20 -8.39 -7.94 6.28
N ALA A 21 -7.44 -7.00 6.26
CA ALA A 21 -6.83 -6.49 7.48
C ALA A 21 -7.84 -5.77 8.38
N LEU A 22 -8.77 -5.00 7.79
CA LEU A 22 -9.84 -4.34 8.52
C LEU A 22 -10.83 -5.36 9.12
N ALA A 23 -11.21 -6.39 8.36
CA ALA A 23 -12.08 -7.45 8.85
C ALA A 23 -11.49 -8.15 10.09
N LEU A 24 -10.20 -8.49 10.03
CA LEU A 24 -9.47 -9.08 11.16
C LEU A 24 -9.47 -8.16 12.38
N ALA A 25 -9.15 -6.88 12.19
CA ALA A 25 -9.10 -5.90 13.28
C ALA A 25 -10.45 -5.73 13.97
N LEU A 26 -11.53 -5.65 13.19
CA LEU A 26 -12.88 -5.50 13.71
C LEU A 26 -13.38 -6.76 14.43
N ALA A 27 -13.15 -7.93 13.85
CA ALA A 27 -13.54 -9.20 14.46
C ALA A 27 -12.78 -9.46 15.77
N GLN A 28 -11.50 -9.10 15.84
CA GLN A 28 -10.72 -9.16 17.08
C GLN A 28 -11.28 -8.21 18.14
N GLY A 29 -11.87 -7.08 17.72
CA GLY A 29 -12.64 -6.18 18.61
C GLY A 29 -14.04 -6.66 18.96
N GLY A 30 -14.45 -7.86 18.50
CA GLY A 30 -15.73 -8.51 18.82
C GLY A 30 -16.88 -8.13 17.91
N LEU A 31 -16.64 -7.46 16.76
CA LEU A 31 -17.69 -7.16 15.78
C LEU A 31 -17.91 -8.34 14.82
N ALA A 32 -19.18 -8.58 14.46
CA ALA A 32 -19.54 -9.50 13.38
C ALA A 32 -19.34 -8.81 12.02
N VAL A 33 -18.45 -9.39 11.17
CA VAL A 33 -18.05 -8.78 9.90
C VAL A 33 -18.39 -9.70 8.74
N THR A 34 -19.02 -9.16 7.70
CA THR A 34 -19.15 -9.85 6.41
C THR A 34 -18.26 -9.16 5.39
N VAL A 35 -17.35 -9.93 4.78
CA VAL A 35 -16.51 -9.49 3.65
C VAL A 35 -17.08 -10.08 2.37
N VAL A 36 -17.31 -9.22 1.37
CA VAL A 36 -17.74 -9.62 0.03
C VAL A 36 -16.60 -9.36 -0.95
N ASP A 37 -16.13 -10.41 -1.64
CA ASP A 37 -15.00 -10.28 -2.58
C ASP A 37 -15.25 -11.09 -3.86
N PRO A 38 -15.03 -10.52 -5.05
CA PRO A 38 -15.21 -11.21 -6.32
C PRO A 38 -14.15 -12.28 -6.58
N LEU A 39 -13.01 -12.24 -5.89
CA LEU A 39 -11.93 -13.20 -6.08
C LEU A 39 -12.28 -14.55 -5.43
N PRO A 40 -12.30 -15.68 -6.17
CA PRO A 40 -12.53 -17.00 -5.60
C PRO A 40 -11.55 -17.34 -4.47
N ARG A 41 -12.00 -18.13 -3.49
CA ARG A 41 -11.20 -18.52 -2.31
C ARG A 41 -9.87 -19.17 -2.68
N GLU A 42 -9.86 -19.99 -3.72
CA GLU A 42 -8.67 -20.68 -4.23
C GLU A 42 -7.63 -19.68 -4.74
N GLN A 43 -8.07 -18.57 -5.33
CA GLN A 43 -7.17 -17.52 -5.82
C GLN A 43 -6.68 -16.60 -4.70
N GLN A 44 -7.39 -16.53 -3.58
CA GLN A 44 -6.91 -15.77 -2.40
C GLN A 44 -5.68 -16.44 -1.76
N SER A 45 -5.59 -17.76 -1.83
CA SER A 45 -4.44 -18.54 -1.37
C SER A 45 -3.40 -18.82 -2.48
N ALA A 46 -3.60 -18.32 -3.70
CA ALA A 46 -2.70 -18.58 -4.83
C ALA A 46 -1.27 -18.07 -4.53
N THR A 47 -0.30 -18.91 -4.92
CA THR A 47 1.13 -18.66 -4.73
C THR A 47 1.78 -17.97 -5.94
N ALA A 48 1.05 -17.82 -7.04
CA ALA A 48 1.58 -17.20 -8.26
C ALA A 48 1.91 -15.73 -8.04
N PHE A 49 3.14 -15.35 -8.38
CA PHE A 49 3.59 -13.97 -8.33
C PHE A 49 2.85 -13.13 -9.40
N ASP A 50 2.24 -12.03 -8.98
CA ASP A 50 1.46 -11.12 -9.82
C ASP A 50 2.25 -9.88 -10.27
N GLY A 51 3.57 -9.89 -10.11
CA GLY A 51 4.47 -8.81 -10.47
C GLY A 51 4.58 -7.71 -9.43
N ARG A 52 3.75 -7.70 -8.39
CA ARG A 52 3.73 -6.61 -7.41
C ARG A 52 4.37 -7.01 -6.09
N THR A 53 5.18 -6.09 -5.59
CA THR A 53 5.73 -6.12 -4.24
C THR A 53 5.35 -4.85 -3.50
N SER A 54 5.20 -4.94 -2.20
CA SER A 54 4.94 -3.78 -1.34
C SER A 54 6.05 -3.62 -0.32
N ALA A 55 6.46 -2.39 -0.09
CA ALA A 55 7.29 -2.03 1.05
C ALA A 55 6.35 -1.81 2.24
N ILE A 56 6.30 -2.75 3.16
CA ILE A 56 5.47 -2.69 4.36
C ILE A 56 6.26 -1.94 5.43
N SER A 57 5.83 -0.73 5.75
CA SER A 57 6.47 0.10 6.79
C SER A 57 6.35 -0.53 8.17
N GLN A 58 7.24 -0.18 9.08
CA GLN A 58 7.23 -0.73 10.44
C GLN A 58 5.89 -0.50 11.16
N GLY A 59 5.27 0.68 10.98
CA GLY A 59 3.92 0.92 11.50
C GLY A 59 2.86 -0.03 10.95
N SER A 60 2.96 -0.40 9.67
CA SER A 60 2.05 -1.38 9.05
C SER A 60 2.33 -2.82 9.50
N VAL A 61 3.60 -3.16 9.76
CA VAL A 61 3.97 -4.45 10.37
C VAL A 61 3.29 -4.62 11.73
N ARG A 62 3.29 -3.57 12.57
CA ARG A 62 2.61 -3.58 13.87
C ARG A 62 1.10 -3.86 13.74
N ILE A 63 0.44 -3.27 12.74
CA ILE A 63 -0.97 -3.55 12.45
C ILE A 63 -1.17 -5.01 12.06
N LEU A 64 -0.37 -5.52 11.11
CA LEU A 64 -0.45 -6.90 10.63
C LEU A 64 -0.13 -7.92 11.73
N ASP A 65 0.79 -7.59 12.65
CA ASP A 65 1.10 -8.39 13.84
C ASP A 65 -0.06 -8.38 14.83
N HIS A 66 -0.64 -7.20 15.08
CA HIS A 66 -1.80 -7.05 15.97
C HIS A 66 -2.97 -7.92 15.52
N VAL A 67 -3.27 -7.93 14.22
CA VAL A 67 -4.37 -8.75 13.66
C VAL A 67 -3.99 -10.21 13.42
N GLY A 68 -2.79 -10.64 13.82
CA GLY A 68 -2.33 -12.02 13.73
C GLY A 68 -1.92 -12.49 12.33
N ALA A 69 -1.92 -11.61 11.33
CA ALA A 69 -1.55 -11.96 9.95
C ALA A 69 -0.02 -12.02 9.74
N TRP A 70 0.77 -11.26 10.52
CA TRP A 70 2.21 -11.12 10.30
C TRP A 70 2.96 -12.45 10.42
N ARG A 71 2.57 -13.33 11.33
CA ARG A 71 3.17 -14.67 11.51
C ARG A 71 3.14 -15.55 10.24
N HIS A 72 2.11 -15.36 9.38
CA HIS A 72 1.98 -16.07 8.11
C HIS A 72 2.74 -15.39 6.96
N ILE A 73 3.19 -14.15 7.16
CA ILE A 73 3.84 -13.30 6.15
C ILE A 73 5.36 -13.26 6.36
N VAL A 74 5.81 -13.12 7.60
CA VAL A 74 7.21 -12.86 7.94
C VAL A 74 8.21 -13.89 7.40
N PRO A 75 7.89 -15.20 7.22
CA PRO A 75 8.86 -16.15 6.68
C PRO A 75 9.33 -15.83 5.25
N GLU A 76 8.51 -15.07 4.49
CA GLU A 76 8.80 -14.69 3.10
C GLU A 76 8.94 -13.15 2.94
N ALA A 77 9.11 -12.43 4.04
CA ALA A 77 9.31 -10.99 4.08
C ALA A 77 10.81 -10.67 4.22
N GLN A 78 11.33 -9.78 3.38
CA GLN A 78 12.71 -9.36 3.45
C GLN A 78 12.84 -8.03 4.20
N PRO A 79 13.56 -7.95 5.34
CA PRO A 79 13.76 -6.70 6.05
C PRO A 79 14.57 -5.69 5.22
N ILE A 80 14.24 -4.41 5.38
CA ILE A 80 14.98 -3.28 4.82
C ILE A 80 15.88 -2.72 5.91
N HIS A 81 17.18 -2.97 5.80
CA HIS A 81 18.18 -2.50 6.75
C HIS A 81 18.79 -1.16 6.35
N ASP A 82 18.98 -0.97 5.04
CA ASP A 82 19.58 0.23 4.48
C ASP A 82 18.75 0.75 3.30
N ILE A 83 18.66 2.07 3.18
CA ILE A 83 18.03 2.75 2.04
C ILE A 83 19.04 3.74 1.47
N ARG A 84 19.33 3.62 0.18
CA ARG A 84 20.13 4.60 -0.56
C ARG A 84 19.27 5.34 -1.56
N VAL A 85 19.34 6.66 -1.50
CA VAL A 85 18.65 7.56 -2.42
C VAL A 85 19.68 8.39 -3.16
N CYS A 86 19.67 8.35 -4.49
CA CYS A 86 20.63 9.09 -5.31
C CYS A 86 19.99 9.62 -6.60
N GLU A 87 20.65 10.59 -7.24
CA GLU A 87 20.30 11.13 -8.54
C GLU A 87 21.26 10.53 -9.57
N GLU A 88 20.75 9.69 -10.50
CA GLU A 88 21.48 9.09 -11.61
C GLU A 88 22.91 8.65 -11.21
N GLU A 89 23.89 8.69 -12.09
CA GLU A 89 25.29 8.31 -11.80
C GLU A 89 26.13 9.43 -11.15
N LYS A 90 25.51 10.57 -10.78
CA LYS A 90 26.23 11.73 -10.23
C LYS A 90 26.47 11.58 -8.76
N SER A 91 27.70 11.76 -8.35
CA SER A 91 28.22 11.64 -6.99
C SER A 91 27.37 12.35 -5.92
N GLY A 92 26.80 11.60 -5.00
CA GLY A 92 26.10 12.04 -3.81
C GLY A 92 24.83 11.20 -3.61
N PHE A 93 24.76 10.54 -2.46
CA PHE A 93 23.56 9.79 -2.05
C PHE A 93 23.23 10.14 -0.62
N VAL A 94 21.97 10.00 -0.25
CA VAL A 94 21.55 9.97 1.16
C VAL A 94 21.45 8.49 1.54
N HIS A 95 22.11 8.15 2.63
CA HIS A 95 22.09 6.81 3.19
C HIS A 95 21.35 6.80 4.51
N TYR A 96 20.31 6.01 4.60
CA TYR A 96 19.57 5.74 5.83
C TYR A 96 19.91 4.33 6.29
N SER A 97 20.27 4.16 7.56
CA SER A 97 20.56 2.85 8.18
C SER A 97 19.63 2.60 9.36
N ASP A 98 19.12 1.39 9.49
CA ASP A 98 18.27 0.98 10.61
C ASP A 98 18.97 1.06 11.95
N ARG A 99 20.32 1.04 11.97
CA ARG A 99 21.14 1.26 13.16
C ARG A 99 20.88 2.61 13.83
N ASP A 100 20.45 3.61 13.06
CA ASP A 100 20.14 4.95 13.57
C ASP A 100 18.78 4.98 14.32
N VAL A 101 17.91 3.99 14.10
CA VAL A 101 16.55 3.91 14.69
C VAL A 101 16.34 2.65 15.53
N GLY A 102 17.19 1.63 15.41
CA GLY A 102 17.18 0.41 16.23
C GLY A 102 16.26 -0.71 15.77
N GLU A 103 15.59 -0.56 14.64
CA GLU A 103 14.71 -1.56 14.04
C GLU A 103 14.67 -1.38 12.50
N PRO A 104 14.37 -2.43 11.71
CA PRO A 104 14.25 -2.32 10.25
C PRO A 104 13.23 -1.25 9.84
N PHE A 105 13.48 -0.57 8.72
CA PHE A 105 12.53 0.44 8.18
C PHE A 105 11.16 -0.16 7.85
N GLY A 106 11.13 -1.44 7.63
CA GLY A 106 9.99 -2.25 7.22
C GLY A 106 10.48 -3.45 6.44
N TYR A 107 9.61 -4.01 5.62
CA TYR A 107 9.89 -5.24 4.87
C TYR A 107 9.39 -5.14 3.44
N ILE A 108 10.12 -5.70 2.50
CA ILE A 108 9.60 -5.93 1.15
C ILE A 108 8.90 -7.29 1.13
N VAL A 109 7.64 -7.26 0.71
CA VAL A 109 6.80 -8.46 0.65
C VAL A 109 6.07 -8.51 -0.70
N PRO A 110 6.14 -9.64 -1.43
CA PRO A 110 5.28 -9.86 -2.61
C PRO A 110 3.79 -9.82 -2.23
N ASN A 111 2.95 -9.18 -3.06
CA ASN A 111 1.55 -8.98 -2.71
C ASN A 111 0.75 -10.28 -2.59
N HIS A 112 1.11 -11.34 -3.32
CA HIS A 112 0.48 -12.65 -3.16
C HIS A 112 0.76 -13.27 -1.78
N ILE A 113 1.94 -13.02 -1.19
CA ILE A 113 2.28 -13.45 0.18
C ILE A 113 1.42 -12.70 1.20
N LEU A 114 1.31 -11.35 1.05
CA LEU A 114 0.44 -10.55 1.91
C LEU A 114 -1.01 -11.04 1.85
N ARG A 115 -1.54 -11.26 0.65
CA ARG A 115 -2.91 -11.76 0.44
C ARG A 115 -3.11 -13.12 1.08
N ARG A 116 -2.20 -14.07 0.83
CA ARG A 116 -2.26 -15.42 1.41
C ARG A 116 -2.22 -15.38 2.94
N GLY A 117 -1.29 -14.62 3.52
CA GLY A 117 -1.15 -14.53 4.97
C GLY A 117 -2.36 -13.89 5.65
N LEU A 118 -2.93 -12.84 5.06
CA LEU A 118 -4.20 -12.26 5.53
C LEU A 118 -5.35 -13.25 5.42
N TYR A 119 -5.45 -14.00 4.32
CA TYR A 119 -6.48 -15.00 4.13
C TYR A 119 -6.36 -16.16 5.12
N GLN A 120 -5.15 -16.62 5.43
CA GLN A 120 -4.91 -17.62 6.48
C GLN A 120 -5.37 -17.12 7.85
N ALA A 121 -5.03 -15.88 8.22
CA ALA A 121 -5.49 -15.28 9.45
C ALA A 121 -7.03 -15.15 9.52
N LEU A 122 -7.70 -14.84 8.39
CA LEU A 122 -9.16 -14.81 8.31
C LEU A 122 -9.81 -16.16 8.61
N GLN A 123 -9.19 -17.26 8.14
CA GLN A 123 -9.71 -18.60 8.39
C GLN A 123 -9.64 -19.01 9.86
N GLU A 124 -8.71 -18.43 10.61
CA GLU A 124 -8.50 -18.70 12.03
C GLU A 124 -9.35 -17.77 12.94
N MET A 125 -9.90 -16.67 12.38
CA MET A 125 -10.61 -15.64 13.14
C MET A 125 -12.12 -15.90 13.15
N PRO A 126 -12.73 -16.17 14.31
CA PRO A 126 -14.19 -16.25 14.42
C PRO A 126 -14.84 -14.87 14.19
N GLY A 127 -16.12 -14.87 13.84
CA GLY A 127 -16.91 -13.64 13.64
C GLY A 127 -16.76 -13.02 12.25
N ILE A 128 -16.01 -13.63 11.34
CA ILE A 128 -15.89 -13.18 9.95
C ILE A 128 -16.63 -14.15 9.01
N THR A 129 -17.56 -13.60 8.24
CA THR A 129 -18.23 -14.32 7.15
C THR A 129 -17.64 -13.84 5.82
N LEU A 130 -17.09 -14.75 5.02
CA LEU A 130 -16.57 -14.45 3.68
C LEU A 130 -17.58 -14.90 2.61
N ARG A 131 -18.13 -13.95 1.86
CA ARG A 131 -18.95 -14.14 0.65
C ARG A 131 -18.05 -14.00 -0.58
N SER A 132 -17.61 -15.13 -1.12
CA SER A 132 -16.68 -15.21 -2.26
C SER A 132 -16.98 -16.48 -3.06
N PRO A 133 -17.05 -16.41 -4.40
CA PRO A 133 -16.92 -15.23 -5.23
C PRO A 133 -18.24 -14.45 -5.30
N ASN A 134 -18.29 -13.26 -4.77
CA ASN A 134 -19.43 -12.34 -4.91
C ASN A 134 -18.95 -10.89 -4.95
N LYS A 135 -19.73 -10.02 -5.57
CA LYS A 135 -19.46 -8.59 -5.66
C LYS A 135 -20.65 -7.78 -5.18
N VAL A 136 -20.40 -6.74 -4.37
CA VAL A 136 -21.43 -5.73 -4.08
C VAL A 136 -21.63 -4.89 -5.34
N THR A 137 -22.82 -4.95 -5.92
CA THR A 137 -23.18 -4.23 -7.16
C THR A 137 -23.84 -2.91 -6.90
N GLY A 138 -24.41 -2.74 -5.69
CA GLY A 138 -25.06 -1.51 -5.30
C GLY A 138 -25.58 -1.54 -3.87
N PHE A 139 -26.10 -0.40 -3.41
CA PHE A 139 -26.67 -0.28 -2.07
C PHE A 139 -27.76 0.79 -2.00
N VAL A 140 -28.61 0.67 -0.99
CA VAL A 140 -29.60 1.69 -0.61
C VAL A 140 -29.39 2.05 0.85
N THR A 141 -29.31 3.34 1.16
CA THR A 141 -29.21 3.84 2.53
C THR A 141 -30.59 4.10 3.08
N GLU A 142 -30.89 3.53 4.25
CA GLU A 142 -32.15 3.63 4.95
C GLU A 142 -31.93 4.16 6.39
N PRO A 143 -32.96 4.61 7.07
CA PRO A 143 -32.82 4.99 8.48
C PRO A 143 -32.26 3.81 9.33
N GLY A 144 -31.09 4.01 9.95
CA GLY A 144 -30.48 3.03 10.83
C GLY A 144 -29.62 1.95 10.17
N HIS A 145 -29.70 1.73 8.85
CA HIS A 145 -28.93 0.69 8.16
C HIS A 145 -28.71 0.99 6.67
N ILE A 146 -27.94 0.13 6.03
CA ILE A 146 -27.73 0.08 4.59
C ILE A 146 -28.10 -1.32 4.11
N THR A 147 -28.73 -1.41 2.95
CA THR A 147 -29.03 -2.67 2.27
C THR A 147 -28.19 -2.74 1.00
N ALA A 148 -27.23 -3.66 0.95
CA ALA A 148 -26.37 -3.89 -0.21
C ALA A 148 -26.92 -5.06 -1.04
N THR A 149 -26.82 -4.94 -2.37
CA THR A 149 -27.17 -5.97 -3.34
C THR A 149 -25.90 -6.62 -3.88
N LEU A 150 -25.87 -7.94 -3.94
CA LEU A 150 -24.77 -8.71 -4.53
C LEU A 150 -25.07 -9.06 -6.00
N ASP A 151 -24.05 -9.50 -6.72
CA ASP A 151 -24.15 -9.91 -8.13
C ASP A 151 -24.96 -11.21 -8.34
N ASP A 152 -25.14 -12.02 -7.30
CA ASP A 152 -26.03 -13.19 -7.29
C ASP A 152 -27.51 -12.83 -7.00
N GLY A 153 -27.82 -11.56 -6.81
CA GLY A 153 -29.16 -11.05 -6.49
C GLY A 153 -29.52 -11.12 -4.99
N SER A 154 -28.69 -11.69 -4.14
CA SER A 154 -28.89 -11.67 -2.68
C SER A 154 -28.67 -10.28 -2.10
N THR A 155 -29.18 -10.04 -0.88
CA THR A 155 -29.02 -8.77 -0.18
C THR A 155 -28.46 -8.96 1.22
N LEU A 156 -27.64 -7.99 1.66
CA LEU A 156 -27.05 -7.92 2.99
C LEU A 156 -27.42 -6.59 3.67
N ARG A 157 -27.80 -6.65 4.94
CA ARG A 157 -28.10 -5.46 5.76
C ARG A 157 -27.01 -5.24 6.80
N ALA A 158 -26.58 -3.98 6.92
CA ALA A 158 -25.59 -3.60 7.93
C ALA A 158 -25.82 -2.16 8.39
N PRO A 159 -25.45 -1.77 9.64
CA PRO A 159 -25.36 -0.38 10.05
C PRO A 159 -24.39 0.45 9.22
N LEU A 160 -23.30 -0.17 8.72
CA LEU A 160 -22.23 0.48 7.97
C LEU A 160 -21.72 -0.41 6.83
N LEU A 161 -21.56 0.17 5.64
CA LEU A 161 -20.83 -0.37 4.50
C LEU A 161 -19.47 0.28 4.40
N ILE A 162 -18.41 -0.53 4.30
CA ILE A 162 -17.06 -0.06 4.07
C ILE A 162 -16.62 -0.48 2.67
N ALA A 163 -16.36 0.50 1.81
CA ALA A 163 -15.87 0.27 0.46
C ALA A 163 -14.34 0.13 0.48
N ALA A 164 -13.87 -1.09 0.23
CA ALA A 164 -12.48 -1.49 0.04
C ALA A 164 -12.26 -2.11 -1.35
N ASP A 165 -13.11 -1.73 -2.32
CA ASP A 165 -13.24 -2.28 -3.67
C ASP A 165 -12.22 -1.70 -4.67
N GLY A 166 -11.21 -0.99 -4.16
CA GLY A 166 -10.03 -0.58 -4.89
C GLY A 166 -10.20 0.71 -5.70
N ARG A 167 -9.19 0.98 -6.53
CA ARG A 167 -9.04 2.27 -7.24
C ARG A 167 -10.24 2.65 -8.10
N PHE A 168 -10.89 1.67 -8.70
CA PHE A 168 -12.07 1.84 -9.57
C PHE A 168 -13.39 1.59 -8.82
N SER A 169 -13.45 2.04 -7.57
CA SER A 169 -14.60 1.83 -6.67
C SER A 169 -15.92 2.32 -7.28
N GLY A 170 -16.78 1.39 -7.65
CA GLY A 170 -18.14 1.69 -8.06
C GLY A 170 -19.01 2.16 -6.89
N LEU A 171 -18.71 1.71 -5.68
CA LEU A 171 -19.43 2.11 -4.47
C LEU A 171 -19.13 3.56 -4.07
N ARG A 172 -17.90 4.04 -4.25
CA ARG A 172 -17.57 5.46 -4.13
C ARG A 172 -18.39 6.31 -5.06
N ASP A 173 -18.49 5.90 -6.34
CA ASP A 173 -19.20 6.66 -7.36
C ASP A 173 -20.70 6.64 -7.08
N GLN A 174 -21.27 5.51 -6.65
CA GLN A 174 -22.68 5.40 -6.24
C GLN A 174 -22.98 6.21 -4.96
N ALA A 175 -22.02 6.31 -4.03
CA ALA A 175 -22.16 7.17 -2.85
C ALA A 175 -22.12 8.67 -3.17
N GLY A 176 -21.97 9.05 -4.44
CA GLY A 176 -21.87 10.45 -4.87
C GLY A 176 -20.62 11.14 -4.33
N ILE A 177 -19.53 10.41 -4.14
CA ILE A 177 -18.26 10.95 -3.66
C ILE A 177 -17.39 11.32 -4.87
N PRO A 178 -17.16 12.60 -5.15
CA PRO A 178 -16.30 13.04 -6.23
C PRO A 178 -14.86 12.64 -5.97
N HIS A 179 -14.10 12.37 -7.03
CA HIS A 179 -12.69 12.07 -6.95
C HIS A 179 -11.91 12.71 -8.09
N ARG A 180 -10.62 12.93 -7.87
CA ARG A 180 -9.70 13.46 -8.87
C ARG A 180 -8.72 12.38 -9.28
N VAL A 181 -8.51 12.26 -10.59
CA VAL A 181 -7.48 11.39 -11.15
C VAL A 181 -6.48 12.25 -11.91
N ILE A 182 -5.22 12.15 -11.56
CA ILE A 182 -4.12 12.86 -12.22
C ILE A 182 -3.18 11.81 -12.79
N SER A 183 -2.97 11.81 -14.11
CA SER A 183 -1.95 10.99 -14.75
C SER A 183 -0.60 11.70 -14.63
N TYR A 184 0.43 10.94 -14.31
CA TYR A 184 1.79 11.45 -14.32
C TYR A 184 2.45 11.40 -15.71
N GLY A 185 1.79 10.77 -16.70
CA GLY A 185 2.40 10.49 -18.02
C GLY A 185 3.57 9.51 -17.90
N GLN A 186 3.52 8.67 -16.86
CA GLN A 186 4.56 7.72 -16.49
C GLN A 186 3.96 6.33 -16.33
N THR A 187 4.75 5.33 -16.70
CA THR A 187 4.44 3.91 -16.50
C THR A 187 5.57 3.23 -15.73
N ALA A 188 5.23 2.46 -14.71
CA ALA A 188 6.18 1.62 -13.99
C ALA A 188 6.32 0.26 -14.68
N ILE A 189 7.55 -0.10 -15.03
CA ILE A 189 7.97 -1.43 -15.48
C ILE A 189 8.40 -2.19 -14.23
N VAL A 190 7.81 -3.35 -13.99
CA VAL A 190 8.04 -4.14 -12.78
C VAL A 190 8.49 -5.54 -13.19
N CYS A 191 9.58 -6.00 -12.58
CA CYS A 191 10.08 -7.36 -12.73
C CYS A 191 10.86 -7.79 -11.48
N VAL A 192 11.28 -9.03 -11.44
CA VAL A 192 12.24 -9.54 -10.45
C VAL A 192 13.57 -9.78 -11.14
N ILE A 193 14.65 -9.48 -10.43
CA ILE A 193 16.01 -9.81 -10.88
C ILE A 193 16.67 -10.76 -9.87
N GLU A 194 17.52 -11.63 -10.39
CA GLU A 194 18.56 -12.33 -9.62
C GLU A 194 19.87 -11.57 -9.75
N HIS A 195 20.72 -11.67 -8.74
CA HIS A 195 22.02 -11.00 -8.71
C HIS A 195 23.08 -11.89 -8.06
N THR A 196 24.34 -11.69 -8.45
CA THR A 196 25.45 -12.56 -8.07
C THR A 196 26.01 -12.27 -6.66
N LEU A 197 25.79 -11.05 -6.13
CA LEU A 197 26.23 -10.66 -4.80
C LEU A 197 25.03 -10.42 -3.88
N PRO A 198 25.14 -10.69 -2.57
CA PRO A 198 24.03 -10.48 -1.63
C PRO A 198 23.74 -9.00 -1.42
N HIS A 199 22.45 -8.63 -1.43
CA HIS A 199 21.99 -7.24 -1.24
C HIS A 199 22.04 -6.74 0.21
N HIS A 200 22.23 -7.61 1.20
CA HIS A 200 22.29 -7.24 2.62
C HIS A 200 21.12 -6.40 3.15
N GLY A 201 19.90 -6.56 2.58
CA GLY A 201 18.73 -5.76 2.96
C GLY A 201 18.76 -4.32 2.47
N LEU A 202 19.59 -4.01 1.48
CA LEU A 202 19.69 -2.67 0.89
C LEU A 202 18.57 -2.43 -0.15
N ALA A 203 17.76 -1.39 0.08
CA ALA A 203 16.88 -0.80 -0.91
C ALA A 203 17.58 0.38 -1.60
N LEU A 204 17.44 0.48 -2.91
CA LEU A 204 18.00 1.57 -3.72
C LEU A 204 16.87 2.33 -4.41
N GLU A 205 16.92 3.66 -4.37
CA GLU A 205 16.08 4.55 -5.16
C GLU A 205 16.99 5.49 -5.97
N LYS A 206 17.02 5.32 -7.27
CA LYS A 206 17.72 6.22 -8.20
C LYS A 206 16.70 7.08 -8.94
N PHE A 207 16.87 8.38 -8.90
CA PHE A 207 16.02 9.29 -9.66
C PHE A 207 16.62 9.61 -11.02
N TYR A 208 15.86 9.28 -12.08
CA TYR A 208 16.11 9.63 -13.45
C TYR A 208 15.13 10.72 -13.93
N PRO A 209 15.42 11.43 -15.02
CA PRO A 209 14.51 12.45 -15.55
C PRO A 209 13.13 11.93 -15.95
N ALA A 210 13.01 10.66 -16.32
CA ALA A 210 11.74 10.01 -16.63
C ALA A 210 10.96 9.58 -15.38
N GLY A 211 11.66 9.35 -14.28
CA GLY A 211 11.08 8.90 -13.02
C GLY A 211 12.05 8.05 -12.19
N PRO A 212 11.61 7.57 -11.03
CA PRO A 212 12.43 6.75 -10.16
C PRO A 212 12.68 5.33 -10.72
N PHE A 213 13.88 4.81 -10.40
CA PHE A 213 14.28 3.42 -10.57
C PHE A 213 14.62 2.84 -9.19
N ALA A 214 13.83 1.89 -8.73
CA ALA A 214 14.01 1.27 -7.42
C ALA A 214 14.44 -0.18 -7.52
N LEU A 215 15.36 -0.59 -6.64
CA LEU A 215 15.68 -1.98 -6.34
C LEU A 215 15.25 -2.28 -4.91
N LEU A 216 14.36 -3.24 -4.76
CA LEU A 216 13.73 -3.61 -3.51
C LEU A 216 14.19 -5.01 -3.11
N PRO A 217 14.89 -5.20 -1.97
CA PRO A 217 15.44 -6.51 -1.60
C PRO A 217 14.33 -7.54 -1.40
N LEU A 218 14.50 -8.73 -1.94
CA LEU A 218 13.64 -9.89 -1.76
C LEU A 218 14.42 -11.03 -1.10
N VAL A 219 13.72 -12.01 -0.55
CA VAL A 219 14.35 -13.18 0.07
C VAL A 219 15.27 -13.89 -0.92
N GLY A 220 16.48 -14.21 -0.48
CA GLY A 220 17.56 -14.77 -1.30
C GLY A 220 18.36 -13.68 -2.04
N GLN A 221 19.04 -14.09 -3.12
CA GLN A 221 19.78 -13.14 -3.99
C GLN A 221 18.88 -12.60 -5.09
N ARG A 222 17.76 -11.98 -4.69
CA ARG A 222 16.75 -11.42 -5.60
C ARG A 222 16.35 -10.02 -5.18
N SER A 223 15.98 -9.21 -6.15
CA SER A 223 15.38 -7.90 -5.91
C SER A 223 14.20 -7.66 -6.84
N GLY A 224 13.17 -7.01 -6.33
CA GLY A 224 12.12 -6.43 -7.15
C GLY A 224 12.61 -5.15 -7.79
N VAL A 225 12.30 -4.97 -9.07
CA VAL A 225 12.58 -3.74 -9.81
C VAL A 225 11.29 -2.97 -9.98
N VAL A 226 11.31 -1.67 -9.68
CA VAL A 226 10.28 -0.71 -10.08
C VAL A 226 10.97 0.36 -10.90
N TRP A 227 10.82 0.27 -12.20
CA TRP A 227 11.49 1.16 -13.14
C TRP A 227 10.45 2.05 -13.83
N THR A 228 10.48 3.34 -13.53
CA THR A 228 9.54 4.31 -14.07
C THR A 228 10.10 4.96 -15.32
N GLU A 229 9.30 4.97 -16.40
CA GLU A 229 9.55 5.63 -17.66
C GLU A 229 8.36 6.49 -18.10
N THR A 230 8.56 7.32 -19.14
CA THR A 230 7.44 7.97 -19.80
C THR A 230 6.50 6.93 -20.42
N ASP A 231 5.21 7.24 -20.56
CA ASP A 231 4.27 6.31 -21.20
C ASP A 231 4.71 5.90 -22.62
N ALA A 232 5.40 6.79 -23.32
CA ALA A 232 5.91 6.53 -24.67
C ALA A 232 7.08 5.54 -24.69
N ASP A 233 8.01 5.65 -23.72
CA ASP A 233 9.22 4.84 -23.69
C ASP A 233 9.01 3.50 -23.00
N ALA A 234 8.07 3.41 -22.08
CA ALA A 234 7.83 2.21 -21.28
C ALA A 234 7.48 0.98 -22.12
N ALA A 235 6.68 1.15 -23.18
CA ALA A 235 6.33 0.06 -24.10
C ALA A 235 7.57 -0.49 -24.80
N HIS A 236 8.48 0.40 -25.26
CA HIS A 236 9.73 0.01 -25.86
C HIS A 236 10.57 -0.88 -24.93
N TYR A 237 10.74 -0.47 -23.65
CA TYR A 237 11.55 -1.25 -22.71
C TYR A 237 10.91 -2.58 -22.33
N VAL A 238 9.58 -2.65 -22.21
CA VAL A 238 8.87 -3.91 -21.92
C VAL A 238 9.05 -4.92 -23.04
N ASP A 239 9.06 -4.46 -24.30
CA ASP A 239 9.12 -5.30 -25.49
C ASP A 239 10.55 -5.65 -25.93
N LEU A 240 11.59 -5.12 -25.26
CA LEU A 240 12.98 -5.44 -25.59
C LEU A 240 13.22 -6.96 -25.52
N PRO A 241 14.03 -7.52 -26.43
CA PRO A 241 14.59 -8.86 -26.28
C PRO A 241 15.28 -9.02 -24.92
N GLU A 242 15.33 -10.24 -24.40
CA GLU A 242 15.82 -10.51 -23.04
C GLU A 242 17.24 -9.98 -22.79
N ASP A 243 18.15 -10.24 -23.73
CA ASP A 243 19.54 -9.77 -23.64
C ASP A 243 19.65 -8.24 -23.62
N ALA A 244 18.87 -7.56 -24.46
CA ALA A 244 18.85 -6.11 -24.52
C ALA A 244 18.24 -5.50 -23.26
N PHE A 245 17.18 -6.11 -22.72
CA PHE A 245 16.58 -5.70 -21.46
C PHE A 245 17.55 -5.88 -20.28
N ASN A 246 18.24 -7.01 -20.20
CA ASN A 246 19.24 -7.29 -19.16
C ASN A 246 20.43 -6.33 -19.24
N ALA A 247 20.89 -5.98 -20.45
CA ALA A 247 21.94 -4.98 -20.64
C ALA A 247 21.51 -3.59 -20.13
N GLU A 248 20.29 -3.18 -20.41
CA GLU A 248 19.75 -1.91 -19.92
C GLU A 248 19.53 -1.90 -18.40
N LEU A 249 19.06 -3.02 -17.83
CA LEU A 249 18.97 -3.20 -16.37
C LEU A 249 20.35 -3.06 -15.73
N GLN A 250 21.35 -3.78 -16.25
CA GLN A 250 22.71 -3.72 -15.73
C GLN A 250 23.28 -2.30 -15.76
N ARG A 251 23.06 -1.58 -16.87
CA ARG A 251 23.47 -0.18 -16.99
C ARG A 251 22.86 0.70 -15.88
N ARG A 252 21.59 0.47 -15.51
CA ARG A 252 20.91 1.22 -14.46
C ARG A 252 21.35 0.80 -13.06
N VAL A 253 21.61 -0.47 -12.84
CA VAL A 253 22.12 -0.98 -11.57
C VAL A 253 23.56 -0.52 -11.33
N GLY A 254 24.38 -0.51 -12.36
CA GLY A 254 25.77 -0.10 -12.34
C GLY A 254 26.71 -1.19 -12.86
N ASP A 255 28.01 -0.88 -12.94
CA ASP A 255 29.05 -1.80 -13.37
C ASP A 255 29.09 -3.04 -12.44
N PRO A 256 29.05 -4.28 -13.00
CA PRO A 256 29.09 -5.50 -12.20
C PRO A 256 30.28 -5.60 -11.26
N ALA A 257 31.43 -5.02 -11.63
CA ALA A 257 32.64 -5.07 -10.82
C ALA A 257 32.58 -4.17 -9.58
N THR A 258 31.74 -3.14 -9.59
CA THR A 258 31.65 -2.14 -8.50
C THR A 258 30.27 -2.04 -7.87
N SER A 259 29.25 -2.62 -8.50
CA SER A 259 27.88 -2.65 -7.99
C SER A 259 27.78 -3.57 -6.77
N VAL A 260 26.97 -3.16 -5.78
CA VAL A 260 26.65 -3.99 -4.62
C VAL A 260 25.96 -5.30 -5.01
N TRP A 261 25.23 -5.32 -6.12
CA TRP A 261 24.50 -6.49 -6.63
C TRP A 261 25.34 -7.39 -7.54
N GLY A 262 26.49 -6.90 -8.05
CA GLY A 262 27.26 -7.60 -9.07
C GLY A 262 26.50 -7.64 -10.40
N GLN A 263 26.52 -8.78 -11.07
CA GLN A 263 25.76 -9.00 -12.29
C GLN A 263 24.29 -9.25 -11.96
N VAL A 264 23.38 -8.66 -12.76
CA VAL A 264 21.93 -8.80 -12.59
C VAL A 264 21.29 -9.41 -13.84
N THR A 265 20.25 -10.21 -13.63
CA THR A 265 19.48 -10.84 -14.72
C THR A 265 18.00 -10.81 -14.33
N ALA A 266 17.15 -10.36 -15.23
CA ALA A 266 15.70 -10.39 -15.04
C ALA A 266 15.18 -11.83 -15.09
N ILE A 267 14.26 -12.16 -14.20
CA ILE A 267 13.61 -13.48 -14.14
C ILE A 267 12.09 -13.33 -14.24
N GLY A 268 11.46 -14.28 -14.92
CA GLY A 268 10.01 -14.34 -15.07
C GLY A 268 9.45 -13.26 -15.99
N LYS A 269 8.21 -12.83 -15.71
CA LYS A 269 7.49 -11.87 -16.56
C LYS A 269 7.82 -10.42 -16.20
N ARG A 270 7.79 -9.55 -17.21
CA ARG A 270 7.77 -8.10 -17.07
C ARG A 270 6.32 -7.62 -17.02
N PHE A 271 6.02 -6.73 -16.11
CA PHE A 271 4.70 -6.13 -15.98
C PHE A 271 4.82 -4.62 -16.19
N SER A 272 3.74 -3.97 -16.64
CA SER A 272 3.70 -2.52 -16.78
C SER A 272 2.43 -1.97 -16.18
N TYR A 273 2.53 -0.86 -15.45
CA TYR A 273 1.42 -0.22 -14.74
C TYR A 273 1.45 1.30 -14.96
N PRO A 274 0.44 1.89 -15.63
CA PRO A 274 0.33 3.35 -15.72
C PRO A 274 0.20 3.99 -14.34
N LEU A 275 1.00 5.03 -14.08
CA LEU A 275 1.05 5.69 -12.79
C LEU A 275 0.05 6.85 -12.75
N LYS A 276 -0.88 6.76 -11.81
CA LYS A 276 -1.94 7.74 -11.61
C LYS A 276 -2.12 8.01 -10.13
N LEU A 277 -2.29 9.26 -9.78
CA LEU A 277 -2.84 9.67 -8.49
C LEU A 277 -4.37 9.61 -8.58
N MET A 278 -5.01 9.03 -7.59
CA MET A 278 -6.45 9.14 -7.39
C MET A 278 -6.71 9.57 -5.94
N HIS A 279 -7.55 10.58 -5.75
CA HIS A 279 -7.92 11.04 -4.42
C HIS A 279 -9.41 11.41 -4.38
N ALA A 280 -10.15 10.76 -3.47
CA ALA A 280 -11.54 11.08 -3.22
C ALA A 280 -11.65 12.40 -2.43
N GLU A 281 -12.59 13.25 -2.79
CA GLU A 281 -12.80 14.54 -2.10
C GLU A 281 -13.33 14.36 -0.67
N ARG A 282 -14.05 13.26 -0.43
CA ARG A 282 -14.53 12.81 0.88
C ARG A 282 -14.26 11.33 1.05
N PHE A 283 -14.09 10.87 2.28
CA PHE A 283 -13.87 9.46 2.60
C PHE A 283 -15.14 8.81 3.18
N ILE A 284 -16.20 9.57 3.27
CA ILE A 284 -17.47 9.14 3.87
C ILE A 284 -18.68 9.63 3.08
N ALA A 285 -19.76 8.88 3.19
CA ALA A 285 -21.13 9.26 2.88
C ALA A 285 -22.06 8.69 3.97
N PRO A 286 -23.37 8.98 3.99
CA PRO A 286 -24.28 8.40 4.98
C PRO A 286 -24.17 6.87 5.04
N ARG A 287 -23.70 6.33 6.19
CA ARG A 287 -23.46 4.89 6.42
C ARG A 287 -22.47 4.23 5.46
N VAL A 288 -21.58 5.00 4.82
CA VAL A 288 -20.53 4.51 3.94
C VAL A 288 -19.20 5.10 4.35
N ALA A 289 -18.15 4.27 4.45
CA ALA A 289 -16.76 4.69 4.60
C ALA A 289 -15.90 4.12 3.47
N LEU A 290 -14.95 4.89 2.97
CA LEU A 290 -13.94 4.44 1.99
C LEU A 290 -12.63 4.15 2.70
N VAL A 291 -11.93 3.08 2.31
CA VAL A 291 -10.60 2.72 2.81
C VAL A 291 -9.67 2.31 1.66
N GLY A 292 -8.37 2.53 1.84
CA GLY A 292 -7.35 2.16 0.87
C GLY A 292 -7.54 2.82 -0.49
N ASP A 293 -7.31 2.08 -1.57
CA ASP A 293 -7.36 2.61 -2.94
C ASP A 293 -8.76 3.13 -3.35
N ALA A 294 -9.83 2.78 -2.63
CA ALA A 294 -11.15 3.40 -2.86
C ALA A 294 -11.18 4.86 -2.41
N ALA A 295 -10.41 5.23 -1.39
CA ALA A 295 -10.28 6.60 -0.88
C ALA A 295 -9.11 7.35 -1.54
N HIS A 296 -7.96 6.68 -1.73
CA HIS A 296 -6.72 7.32 -2.18
C HIS A 296 -5.77 6.31 -2.84
N GLY A 297 -5.40 6.55 -4.06
CA GLY A 297 -4.36 5.83 -4.78
C GLY A 297 -3.19 6.77 -5.07
N ILE A 298 -2.05 6.58 -4.43
CA ILE A 298 -0.89 7.44 -4.57
C ILE A 298 0.16 6.87 -5.53
N HIS A 299 1.12 7.71 -5.94
CA HIS A 299 2.28 7.28 -6.70
C HIS A 299 3.08 6.24 -5.89
N PRO A 300 3.59 5.15 -6.52
CA PRO A 300 4.28 4.07 -5.83
C PRO A 300 5.68 4.43 -5.32
N ILE A 301 6.11 5.69 -5.36
CA ILE A 301 7.38 6.14 -4.75
C ILE A 301 7.43 5.63 -3.31
N ALA A 302 8.52 4.98 -2.98
CA ALA A 302 8.77 4.37 -1.68
C ALA A 302 7.70 3.33 -1.23
N GLY A 303 6.87 2.79 -2.14
CA GLY A 303 5.92 1.72 -1.84
C GLY A 303 4.81 2.05 -0.82
N GLN A 304 4.45 3.33 -0.64
CA GLN A 304 3.60 3.80 0.47
C GLN A 304 2.09 3.54 0.29
N GLY A 305 1.61 3.11 -0.89
CA GLY A 305 0.17 2.99 -1.16
C GLY A 305 -0.57 2.09 -0.17
N VAL A 306 -0.11 0.86 0.05
CA VAL A 306 -0.75 -0.08 0.97
C VAL A 306 -0.62 0.35 2.43
N ASN A 307 0.49 1.00 2.81
CA ASN A 307 0.70 1.49 4.17
C ASN A 307 -0.33 2.56 4.56
N LEU A 308 -0.70 3.41 3.61
CA LEU A 308 -1.75 4.41 3.82
C LEU A 308 -3.11 3.75 4.06
N GLY A 309 -3.41 2.66 3.33
CA GLY A 309 -4.60 1.84 3.56
C GLY A 309 -4.60 1.12 4.91
N TYR A 310 -3.46 0.62 5.37
CA TYR A 310 -3.35 0.03 6.72
C TYR A 310 -3.53 1.06 7.83
N ARG A 311 -3.16 2.31 7.61
CA ARG A 311 -3.49 3.39 8.54
C ARG A 311 -4.99 3.69 8.58
N ASP A 312 -5.71 3.58 7.43
CA ASP A 312 -7.17 3.66 7.44
C ASP A 312 -7.77 2.54 8.29
N VAL A 313 -7.25 1.30 8.15
CA VAL A 313 -7.64 0.14 8.97
C VAL A 313 -7.51 0.46 10.45
N ALA A 314 -6.34 0.93 10.87
CA ALA A 314 -6.06 1.17 12.29
C ALA A 314 -6.99 2.22 12.91
N VAL A 315 -7.20 3.34 12.20
CA VAL A 315 -8.06 4.43 12.69
C VAL A 315 -9.52 4.01 12.69
N LEU A 316 -10.02 3.43 11.59
CA LEU A 316 -11.44 3.08 11.49
C LEU A 316 -11.80 1.96 12.46
N ALA A 317 -10.93 0.96 12.63
CA ALA A 317 -11.15 -0.12 13.58
C ALA A 317 -11.19 0.41 15.03
N GLU A 318 -10.24 1.27 15.42
CA GLU A 318 -10.24 1.88 16.78
C GLU A 318 -11.57 2.59 17.05
N LEU A 319 -12.01 3.46 16.15
CA LEU A 319 -13.25 4.21 16.29
C LEU A 319 -14.50 3.32 16.33
N LEU A 320 -14.57 2.29 15.49
CA LEU A 320 -15.71 1.37 15.45
C LEU A 320 -15.78 0.47 16.68
N ILE A 321 -14.64 -0.03 17.16
CA ILE A 321 -14.56 -0.85 18.36
C ILE A 321 -15.00 -0.04 19.60
N ASP A 322 -14.55 1.20 19.73
CA ASP A 322 -14.95 2.07 20.83
C ASP A 322 -16.44 2.43 20.75
N GLN A 323 -16.95 2.74 19.56
CA GLN A 323 -18.37 2.99 19.31
C GLN A 323 -19.23 1.78 19.70
N ARG A 324 -18.78 0.56 19.35
CA ARG A 324 -19.43 -0.71 19.68
C ARG A 324 -19.50 -0.94 21.20
N ARG A 325 -18.38 -0.68 21.90
CA ARG A 325 -18.30 -0.82 23.37
C ARG A 325 -19.26 0.10 24.09
N LEU A 326 -19.53 1.27 23.52
CA LEU A 326 -20.50 2.24 24.06
C LEU A 326 -21.95 1.92 23.67
N GLY A 327 -22.20 0.90 22.86
CA GLY A 327 -23.54 0.55 22.37
C GLY A 327 -24.13 1.58 21.40
N LEU A 328 -23.29 2.39 20.73
CA LEU A 328 -23.71 3.45 19.85
C LEU A 328 -23.80 2.98 18.39
N ASP A 329 -24.51 3.73 17.53
CA ASP A 329 -24.71 3.40 16.10
C ASP A 329 -23.39 3.45 15.33
N LEU A 330 -22.99 2.31 14.74
CA LEU A 330 -21.75 2.15 13.98
C LEU A 330 -21.74 2.95 12.66
N GLY A 331 -22.91 3.31 12.13
CA GLY A 331 -23.07 4.16 10.95
C GLY A 331 -23.29 5.64 11.28
N ALA A 332 -23.09 6.06 12.53
CA ALA A 332 -23.32 7.43 12.96
C ALA A 332 -22.42 8.43 12.22
N THR A 333 -23.00 9.52 11.73
CA THR A 333 -22.29 10.57 10.98
C THR A 333 -21.11 11.14 11.78
N ALA A 334 -21.28 11.35 13.09
CA ALA A 334 -20.22 11.91 13.93
C ALA A 334 -18.97 11.02 14.01
N LEU A 335 -19.14 9.70 14.06
CA LEU A 335 -18.04 8.73 13.99
C LEU A 335 -17.33 8.82 12.63
N LEU A 336 -18.09 8.78 11.55
CA LEU A 336 -17.54 8.83 10.18
C LEU A 336 -16.81 10.15 9.91
N GLU A 337 -17.33 11.27 10.40
CA GLU A 337 -16.64 12.58 10.32
C GLU A 337 -15.35 12.58 11.14
N HIS A 338 -15.31 11.92 12.31
CA HIS A 338 -14.07 11.76 13.08
C HIS A 338 -13.03 10.97 12.29
N TYR A 339 -13.41 9.80 11.73
CA TYR A 339 -12.57 9.04 10.81
C TYR A 339 -12.03 9.90 9.67
N GLN A 340 -12.89 10.63 8.99
CA GLN A 340 -12.51 11.47 7.85
C GLN A 340 -11.52 12.58 8.27
N ARG A 341 -11.76 13.28 9.38
CA ARG A 341 -10.85 14.34 9.86
C ARG A 341 -9.46 13.79 10.17
N TRP A 342 -9.39 12.63 10.85
CA TRP A 342 -8.12 12.00 11.20
C TRP A 342 -7.35 11.58 9.94
N ARG A 343 -8.04 10.90 9.01
CA ARG A 343 -7.37 10.33 7.83
C ARG A 343 -7.06 11.33 6.74
N ARG A 344 -7.90 12.36 6.52
CA ARG A 344 -7.66 13.33 5.45
C ARG A 344 -6.36 14.09 5.60
N PHE A 345 -6.06 14.56 6.81
CA PHE A 345 -4.82 15.30 7.04
C PHE A 345 -3.59 14.43 6.76
N ASP A 346 -3.57 13.21 7.26
CA ASP A 346 -2.48 12.26 7.06
C ASP A 346 -2.32 11.86 5.59
N SER A 347 -3.43 11.51 4.92
CA SER A 347 -3.45 11.16 3.50
C SER A 347 -3.01 12.34 2.60
N MET A 348 -3.51 13.54 2.85
CA MET A 348 -3.14 14.74 2.08
C MET A 348 -1.65 15.09 2.26
N SER A 349 -1.12 15.04 3.48
CA SER A 349 0.31 15.32 3.72
C SER A 349 1.21 14.28 3.06
N MET A 350 0.86 13.01 3.09
CA MET A 350 1.60 11.96 2.39
C MET A 350 1.53 12.14 0.87
N THR A 351 0.33 12.39 0.34
CA THR A 351 0.11 12.64 -1.10
C THR A 351 0.92 13.85 -1.58
N ALA A 352 0.85 14.95 -0.84
CA ALA A 352 1.61 16.17 -1.17
C ALA A 352 3.12 15.93 -1.12
N SER A 353 3.61 15.19 -0.12
CA SER A 353 5.02 14.86 0.00
C SER A 353 5.52 13.99 -1.15
N THR A 354 4.79 12.94 -1.51
CA THR A 354 5.16 12.04 -2.61
C THR A 354 5.05 12.72 -3.97
N ASP A 355 4.03 13.55 -4.21
CA ASP A 355 3.87 14.32 -5.44
C ASP A 355 4.98 15.39 -5.57
N LEU A 356 5.30 16.09 -4.48
CA LEU A 356 6.40 17.07 -4.45
C LEU A 356 7.76 16.40 -4.75
N LEU A 357 8.03 15.25 -4.13
CA LEU A 357 9.26 14.49 -4.40
C LEU A 357 9.31 14.04 -5.85
N ASN A 358 8.23 13.46 -6.38
CA ASN A 358 8.19 13.06 -7.79
C ASN A 358 8.47 14.25 -8.71
N ARG A 359 7.76 15.35 -8.54
CA ARG A 359 7.96 16.56 -9.37
C ARG A 359 9.35 17.18 -9.20
N LEU A 360 9.89 17.18 -7.98
CA LEU A 360 11.22 17.71 -7.72
C LEU A 360 12.30 16.89 -8.44
N PHE A 361 12.17 15.55 -8.47
CA PHE A 361 13.19 14.67 -9.01
C PHE A 361 12.96 14.28 -10.48
N SER A 362 11.71 14.29 -10.98
CA SER A 362 11.36 13.94 -12.37
C SER A 362 11.20 15.18 -13.25
N ASN A 363 12.25 16.01 -13.36
CA ASN A 363 12.26 17.16 -14.26
C ASN A 363 13.68 17.45 -14.79
N ARG A 364 13.76 18.16 -15.92
CA ARG A 364 15.02 18.56 -16.60
C ARG A 364 15.32 20.05 -16.49
N LEU A 365 14.70 20.78 -15.57
CA LEU A 365 14.89 22.23 -15.46
C LEU A 365 16.35 22.56 -15.09
N PRO A 366 16.99 23.51 -15.81
CA PRO A 366 18.34 23.94 -15.50
C PRO A 366 18.45 24.46 -14.05
N GLY A 367 19.50 24.07 -13.34
CA GLY A 367 19.73 24.48 -11.94
C GLY A 367 19.02 23.61 -10.88
N MET A 368 17.96 22.89 -11.22
CA MET A 368 17.27 22.00 -10.26
C MET A 368 18.16 20.84 -9.79
N SER A 369 19.06 20.33 -10.63
CA SER A 369 20.01 19.29 -10.21
C SER A 369 20.99 19.77 -9.16
N LEU A 370 21.39 21.06 -9.19
CA LEU A 370 22.21 21.65 -8.13
C LEU A 370 21.44 21.78 -6.82
N LEU A 371 20.19 22.24 -6.90
CA LEU A 371 19.31 22.38 -5.73
C LEU A 371 19.04 21.01 -5.07
N ARG A 372 18.73 19.98 -5.88
CA ARG A 372 18.54 18.60 -5.40
C ARG A 372 19.79 18.06 -4.71
N ARG A 373 20.96 18.17 -5.33
CA ARG A 373 22.24 17.72 -4.75
C ARG A 373 22.57 18.44 -3.45
N THR A 374 22.37 19.75 -3.41
CA THR A 374 22.60 20.54 -2.20
C THR A 374 21.63 20.14 -1.09
N GLY A 375 20.35 19.94 -1.44
CA GLY A 375 19.32 19.47 -0.50
C GLY A 375 19.62 18.07 0.06
N LEU A 376 19.99 17.11 -0.79
CA LEU A 376 20.38 15.76 -0.37
C LEU A 376 21.61 15.79 0.55
N ARG A 377 22.65 16.55 0.19
CA ARG A 377 23.84 16.71 1.06
C ARG A 377 23.50 17.37 2.39
N MET A 378 22.63 18.37 2.40
CA MET A 378 22.20 19.04 3.63
C MET A 378 21.47 18.05 4.55
N VAL A 379 20.55 17.25 4.04
CA VAL A 379 19.84 16.21 4.81
C VAL A 379 20.81 15.18 5.37
N GLU A 380 21.81 14.72 4.58
CA GLU A 380 22.83 13.76 5.03
C GLU A 380 23.61 14.26 6.27
N HIS A 381 23.89 15.57 6.35
CA HIS A 381 24.65 16.17 7.46
C HIS A 381 23.78 16.67 8.62
N MET A 382 22.46 16.45 8.57
CA MET A 382 21.52 16.88 9.62
C MET A 382 20.87 15.67 10.34
N PRO A 383 21.50 15.10 11.39
CA PRO A 383 21.05 13.83 11.99
C PRO A 383 19.60 13.87 12.52
N ARG A 384 19.18 15.00 13.09
CA ARG A 384 17.81 15.15 13.61
C ARG A 384 16.77 15.14 12.50
N THR A 385 17.03 15.87 11.40
CA THR A 385 16.17 15.93 10.23
C THR A 385 16.11 14.57 9.53
N LYS A 386 17.27 13.92 9.40
CA LYS A 386 17.39 12.55 8.86
C LYS A 386 16.53 11.57 9.66
N LYS A 387 16.67 11.55 10.99
CA LYS A 387 15.88 10.70 11.89
C LYS A 387 14.37 10.99 11.81
N PHE A 388 13.97 12.24 11.64
CA PHE A 388 12.56 12.60 11.43
C PHE A 388 12.02 11.99 10.14
N PHE A 389 12.74 12.12 9.01
CA PHE A 389 12.33 11.50 7.73
C PHE A 389 12.28 9.98 7.80
N MET A 390 13.24 9.35 8.50
CA MET A 390 13.26 7.91 8.73
C MET A 390 11.98 7.47 9.47
N ARG A 391 11.66 8.08 10.59
CA ARG A 391 10.45 7.76 11.36
C ARG A 391 9.18 8.04 10.59
N HIS A 392 9.18 9.06 9.74
CA HIS A 392 8.04 9.36 8.86
C HIS A 392 7.84 8.27 7.81
N ALA A 393 8.92 7.81 7.15
CA ALA A 393 8.89 6.68 6.21
C ALA A 393 8.47 5.37 6.87
N MET A 394 8.88 5.13 8.12
CA MET A 394 8.45 3.99 8.94
C MET A 394 6.99 4.06 9.36
N GLY A 395 6.30 5.18 9.12
CA GLY A 395 4.92 5.36 9.50
C GLY A 395 4.70 5.61 11.01
N LEU A 396 5.74 6.06 11.72
CA LEU A 396 5.77 6.21 13.18
C LEU A 396 5.73 7.68 13.64
N VAL A 397 5.14 8.55 12.83
CA VAL A 397 5.00 9.99 13.14
C VAL A 397 3.53 10.40 13.06
N GLY A 398 3.12 11.33 13.92
CA GLY A 398 1.78 11.86 14.00
C GLY A 398 0.97 11.25 15.15
N ASP A 399 -0.35 11.43 15.11
CA ASP A 399 -1.28 10.80 16.07
C ASP A 399 -1.50 9.35 15.65
N LEU A 400 -0.82 8.44 16.36
CA LEU A 400 -0.81 7.03 16.02
C LEU A 400 -1.98 6.30 16.70
N PRO A 401 -2.78 5.54 15.94
CA PRO A 401 -3.77 4.61 16.49
C PRO A 401 -3.13 3.57 17.43
N HIS A 402 -3.90 3.00 18.34
CA HIS A 402 -3.40 2.01 19.33
C HIS A 402 -2.65 0.84 18.70
N MET A 403 -3.13 0.31 17.58
CA MET A 403 -2.49 -0.81 16.87
C MET A 403 -1.10 -0.48 16.29
N MET A 404 -0.74 0.80 16.17
CA MET A 404 0.56 1.25 15.66
C MET A 404 1.55 1.65 16.75
N ARG A 405 1.08 1.77 18.00
CA ARG A 405 1.94 2.11 19.15
C ARG A 405 2.81 0.91 19.54
N ASP A 406 3.95 1.17 20.15
CA ASP A 406 4.75 0.10 20.75
C ASP A 406 3.87 -0.63 21.79
N LYS A 407 3.92 -1.97 21.80
CA LYS A 407 3.43 -2.73 22.94
C LYS A 407 4.27 -2.21 24.12
N ALA A 408 3.63 -1.56 25.09
CA ALA A 408 4.33 -1.15 26.30
C ALA A 408 5.06 -2.37 26.87
N ALA A 409 6.38 -2.24 27.03
CA ALA A 409 7.23 -3.29 27.57
C ALA A 409 6.86 -3.60 29.01
#